data_85991ac3396c13cbc3e8fa5292d4da43
#
_entry.id   85991ac3396c13cbc3e8fa5292d4da43
#
_cell.length_a   1.000
_cell.length_b   1.000
_cell.length_c   1.000
_cell.angle_alpha   90.00
_cell.angle_beta   90.00
_cell.angle_gamma   90.00
#
_symmetry.space_group_name_H-M   'P 1'
#
loop_
_entity.id
_entity.type
_entity.pdbx_description
1 polymer ?
#
loop_
_entity_poly.entity_id
_entity_poly.type
_entity_poly.pdbx_seq_one_letter_code
_entity_poly.pdbx_strand_id
1 'polypeptide(L)'
;MGRIKKALLSADFLIFFIAGFLFILFNSELANYISIVAGLFSIPLSLLFFRSEMHQDFKASIVPFSILASVFALLTFYYYITDPSWAKFLPIIFLTPVIIEEFNFRYLIQRLLFRNMSPYVTLFFQALFYMVYYSKYAIADHGAAYPFPFNLLLLTSVLGMGMVYGLLTKFSKNFLPAATLHFVIWALFPLLAHYPGIATTLLPT
;
A
#
# COMPACT_ATOMS: atom_id res chain seq x y z
N MET A 1 24.68 -7.51 -6.13
CA MET A 1 24.00 -7.57 -4.80
C MET A 1 24.35 -8.89 -4.13
N GLY A 2 24.89 -8.88 -2.90
CA GLY A 2 25.32 -10.08 -2.20
C GLY A 2 24.15 -11.05 -1.90
N ARG A 3 24.44 -12.36 -1.89
CA ARG A 3 23.43 -13.42 -1.65
C ARG A 3 22.67 -13.21 -0.33
N ILE A 4 23.37 -12.73 0.72
CA ILE A 4 22.77 -12.46 2.04
C ILE A 4 21.74 -11.32 1.97
N LYS A 5 22.04 -10.23 1.24
CA LYS A 5 21.09 -9.12 1.01
C LYS A 5 19.79 -9.62 0.38
N LYS A 6 19.91 -10.45 -0.68
CA LYS A 6 18.73 -11.03 -1.35
C LYS A 6 17.92 -11.92 -0.41
N ALA A 7 18.59 -12.74 0.40
CA ALA A 7 17.95 -13.64 1.33
C ALA A 7 17.16 -12.90 2.42
N LEU A 8 17.75 -11.85 3.02
CA LEU A 8 17.07 -11.06 4.06
C LEU A 8 15.87 -10.29 3.52
N LEU A 9 16.00 -9.69 2.33
CA LEU A 9 14.86 -9.01 1.70
C LEU A 9 13.76 -9.98 1.27
N SER A 10 14.14 -11.18 0.84
CA SER A 10 13.18 -12.24 0.54
C SER A 10 12.49 -12.74 1.79
N ALA A 11 13.19 -12.78 2.94
CA ALA A 11 12.61 -13.15 4.22
C ALA A 11 11.63 -12.08 4.73
N ASP A 12 11.97 -10.80 4.64
CA ASP A 12 11.09 -9.69 5.01
C ASP A 12 9.81 -9.71 4.16
N PHE A 13 9.94 -9.87 2.86
CA PHE A 13 8.80 -10.03 1.95
C PHE A 13 7.97 -11.27 2.29
N LEU A 14 8.62 -12.41 2.59
CA LEU A 14 7.93 -13.64 2.95
C LEU A 14 7.15 -13.48 4.26
N ILE A 15 7.70 -12.81 5.26
CA ILE A 15 7.01 -12.50 6.52
C ILE A 15 5.76 -11.66 6.25
N PHE A 16 5.87 -10.61 5.43
CA PHE A 16 4.75 -9.75 5.05
C PHE A 16 3.66 -10.54 4.31
N PHE A 17 4.06 -11.43 3.40
CA PHE A 17 3.15 -12.28 2.65
C PHE A 17 2.47 -13.33 3.56
N ILE A 18 3.24 -13.98 4.44
CA ILE A 18 2.70 -14.97 5.40
C ILE A 18 1.72 -14.29 6.36
N ALA A 19 2.04 -13.10 6.87
CA ALA A 19 1.15 -12.36 7.76
C ALA A 19 -0.18 -12.03 7.06
N GLY A 20 -0.15 -11.60 5.79
CA GLY A 20 -1.36 -11.41 4.97
C GLY A 20 -2.15 -12.71 4.80
N PHE A 21 -1.47 -13.81 4.51
CA PHE A 21 -2.09 -15.12 4.35
C PHE A 21 -2.71 -15.64 5.66
N LEU A 22 -2.03 -15.49 6.79
CA LEU A 22 -2.57 -15.82 8.12
C LEU A 22 -3.79 -14.99 8.46
N PHE A 23 -3.78 -13.69 8.09
CA PHE A 23 -4.96 -12.84 8.26
C PHE A 23 -6.16 -13.37 7.48
N ILE A 24 -5.95 -13.82 6.23
CA ILE A 24 -7.00 -14.44 5.41
C ILE A 24 -7.56 -15.70 6.08
N LEU A 25 -6.67 -16.58 6.56
CA LEU A 25 -7.07 -17.87 7.12
C LEU A 25 -7.74 -17.76 8.50
N PHE A 26 -7.24 -16.88 9.34
CA PHE A 26 -7.63 -16.84 10.75
C PHE A 26 -8.40 -15.60 11.14
N ASN A 27 -8.58 -14.65 10.21
CA ASN A 27 -9.21 -13.35 10.47
C ASN A 27 -8.71 -12.72 11.78
N SER A 28 -7.41 -12.76 12.01
CA SER A 28 -6.79 -12.47 13.28
C SER A 28 -6.23 -11.05 13.29
N GLU A 29 -6.59 -10.27 14.28
CA GLU A 29 -5.96 -8.96 14.54
C GLU A 29 -4.45 -9.08 14.67
N LEU A 30 -3.96 -10.20 15.25
CA LEU A 30 -2.54 -10.48 15.37
C LEU A 30 -1.83 -10.51 14.01
N ALA A 31 -2.43 -11.11 12.97
CA ALA A 31 -1.84 -11.13 11.63
C ALA A 31 -1.74 -9.70 11.05
N ASN A 32 -2.68 -8.84 11.38
CA ASN A 32 -2.63 -7.43 10.98
C ASN A 32 -1.48 -6.68 11.67
N TYR A 33 -1.30 -6.87 12.99
CA TYR A 33 -0.15 -6.31 13.71
C TYR A 33 1.19 -6.84 13.18
N ILE A 34 1.29 -8.14 12.90
CA ILE A 34 2.50 -8.74 12.30
C ILE A 34 2.79 -8.09 10.94
N SER A 35 1.79 -7.86 10.10
CA SER A 35 1.94 -7.20 8.81
C SER A 35 2.47 -5.77 8.94
N ILE A 36 1.95 -5.00 9.90
CA ILE A 36 2.40 -3.63 10.17
C ILE A 36 3.84 -3.64 10.68
N VAL A 37 4.14 -4.51 11.64
CA VAL A 37 5.49 -4.64 12.20
C VAL A 37 6.49 -5.05 11.12
N ALA A 38 6.20 -6.08 10.32
CA ALA A 38 7.05 -6.49 9.20
C ALA A 38 7.25 -5.36 8.19
N GLY A 39 6.18 -4.63 7.86
CA GLY A 39 6.24 -3.46 6.99
C GLY A 39 7.14 -2.34 7.55
N LEU A 40 7.09 -2.07 8.85
CA LEU A 40 7.96 -1.10 9.50
C LEU A 40 9.43 -1.56 9.52
N PHE A 41 9.69 -2.84 9.74
CA PHE A 41 11.05 -3.39 9.70
C PHE A 41 11.68 -3.36 8.32
N SER A 42 10.90 -3.39 7.25
CA SER A 42 11.41 -3.31 5.87
C SER A 42 12.18 -2.01 5.61
N ILE A 43 11.79 -0.91 6.25
CA ILE A 43 12.44 0.41 6.10
C ILE A 43 13.88 0.38 6.61
N PRO A 44 14.16 0.06 7.89
CA PRO A 44 15.54 0.00 8.39
C PRO A 44 16.39 -1.08 7.70
N LEU A 45 15.82 -2.25 7.35
CA LEU A 45 16.53 -3.26 6.58
C LEU A 45 16.92 -2.74 5.20
N SER A 46 16.03 -2.03 4.53
CA SER A 46 16.35 -1.42 3.23
C SER A 46 17.43 -0.35 3.36
N LEU A 47 17.41 0.47 4.43
CA LEU A 47 18.47 1.44 4.72
C LEU A 47 19.84 0.77 4.94
N LEU A 48 19.87 -0.37 5.63
CA LEU A 48 21.11 -1.13 5.84
C LEU A 48 21.68 -1.70 4.54
N PHE A 49 20.82 -2.24 3.68
CA PHE A 49 21.27 -3.00 2.51
C PHE A 49 21.31 -2.22 1.20
N PHE A 50 20.57 -1.11 1.11
CA PHE A 50 20.44 -0.27 -0.10
C PHE A 50 20.72 1.20 0.18
N ARG A 51 21.55 1.52 1.17
CA ARG A 51 21.82 2.90 1.61
C ARG A 51 22.22 3.82 0.46
N SER A 52 23.07 3.36 -0.44
CA SER A 52 23.56 4.18 -1.57
C SER A 52 22.45 4.50 -2.57
N GLU A 53 21.65 3.48 -2.92
CA GLU A 53 20.52 3.63 -3.82
C GLU A 53 19.44 4.53 -3.20
N MET A 54 19.11 4.30 -1.94
CA MET A 54 18.14 5.11 -1.22
C MET A 54 18.56 6.57 -1.10
N HIS A 55 19.83 6.85 -0.80
CA HIS A 55 20.33 8.22 -0.69
C HIS A 55 20.16 9.01 -1.99
N GLN A 56 20.48 8.40 -3.13
CA GLN A 56 20.27 9.02 -4.44
C GLN A 56 18.78 9.26 -4.73
N ASP A 57 17.94 8.30 -4.40
CA ASP A 57 16.53 8.38 -4.61
C ASP A 57 15.87 9.43 -3.71
N PHE A 58 16.29 9.55 -2.46
CA PHE A 58 15.78 10.58 -1.54
C PHE A 58 16.16 12.00 -1.98
N LYS A 59 17.34 12.21 -2.54
CA LYS A 59 17.70 13.53 -3.11
C LYS A 59 16.76 13.93 -4.25
N ALA A 60 16.36 12.96 -5.09
CA ALA A 60 15.39 13.19 -6.17
C ALA A 60 13.93 13.28 -5.67
N SER A 61 13.70 13.05 -4.38
CA SER A 61 12.36 12.91 -3.81
C SER A 61 11.83 14.19 -3.15
N ILE A 62 12.61 15.26 -3.06
CA ILE A 62 12.21 16.50 -2.36
C ILE A 62 10.91 17.05 -2.93
N VAL A 63 10.80 17.21 -4.25
CA VAL A 63 9.60 17.74 -4.88
C VAL A 63 8.40 16.80 -4.74
N PRO A 64 8.48 15.50 -5.09
CA PRO A 64 7.40 14.57 -4.85
C PRO A 64 6.96 14.48 -3.39
N PHE A 65 7.91 14.54 -2.44
CA PHE A 65 7.61 14.55 -1.02
C PHE A 65 6.86 15.83 -0.60
N SER A 66 7.29 16.99 -1.11
CA SER A 66 6.60 18.25 -0.83
C SER A 66 5.17 18.25 -1.36
N ILE A 67 4.94 17.66 -2.54
CA ILE A 67 3.60 17.49 -3.09
C ILE A 67 2.75 16.60 -2.18
N LEU A 68 3.26 15.44 -1.80
CA LEU A 68 2.56 14.51 -0.89
C LEU A 68 2.25 15.17 0.46
N ALA A 69 3.21 15.87 1.06
CA ALA A 69 3.03 16.58 2.32
C ALA A 69 1.97 17.70 2.21
N SER A 70 1.97 18.44 1.09
CA SER A 70 0.98 19.49 0.82
C SER A 70 -0.42 18.89 0.66
N VAL A 71 -0.56 17.82 -0.09
CA VAL A 71 -1.84 17.11 -0.25
C VAL A 71 -2.35 16.58 1.10
N PHE A 72 -1.45 15.99 1.89
CA PHE A 72 -1.78 15.54 3.25
C PHE A 72 -2.28 16.68 4.12
N ALA A 73 -1.56 17.80 4.15
CA ALA A 73 -1.93 18.96 4.95
C ALA A 73 -3.28 19.55 4.52
N LEU A 74 -3.50 19.73 3.21
CA LEU A 74 -4.74 20.28 2.66
C LEU A 74 -5.94 19.40 2.97
N LEU A 75 -5.84 18.08 2.77
CA LEU A 75 -6.94 17.16 3.03
C LEU A 75 -7.21 17.02 4.54
N THR A 76 -6.16 17.02 5.37
CA THR A 76 -6.33 16.98 6.81
C THR A 76 -7.02 18.26 7.31
N PHE A 77 -6.63 19.43 6.80
CA PHE A 77 -7.27 20.69 7.13
C PHE A 77 -8.73 20.75 6.66
N TYR A 78 -9.01 20.29 5.44
CA TYR A 78 -10.37 20.19 4.91
C TYR A 78 -11.27 19.35 5.83
N TYR A 79 -10.82 18.13 6.19
CA TYR A 79 -11.60 17.27 7.07
C TYR A 79 -11.64 17.74 8.51
N TYR A 80 -10.61 18.44 8.98
CA TYR A 80 -10.68 19.05 10.31
C TYR A 80 -11.87 20.01 10.45
N ILE A 81 -12.24 20.70 9.37
CA ILE A 81 -13.39 21.62 9.35
C ILE A 81 -14.70 20.87 9.04
N THR A 82 -14.71 19.92 8.11
CA THR A 82 -15.94 19.31 7.59
C THR A 82 -16.32 18.00 8.28
N ASP A 83 -15.34 17.19 8.69
CA ASP A 83 -15.52 15.93 9.42
C ASP A 83 -14.33 15.66 10.35
N PRO A 84 -14.32 16.25 11.56
CA PRO A 84 -13.23 16.07 12.52
C PRO A 84 -13.02 14.63 12.96
N SER A 85 -14.04 13.77 12.86
CA SER A 85 -13.93 12.34 13.18
C SER A 85 -13.04 11.62 12.17
N TRP A 86 -13.22 11.90 10.88
CA TRP A 86 -12.39 11.35 9.81
C TRP A 86 -10.98 11.93 9.79
N ALA A 87 -10.84 13.22 10.10
CA ALA A 87 -9.53 13.89 10.18
C ALA A 87 -8.53 13.16 11.08
N LYS A 88 -9.00 12.55 12.19
CA LYS A 88 -8.16 11.80 13.13
C LYS A 88 -7.57 10.52 12.53
N PHE A 89 -8.19 9.94 11.51
CA PHE A 89 -7.71 8.73 10.86
C PHE A 89 -6.71 9.01 9.75
N LEU A 90 -6.68 10.21 9.17
CA LEU A 90 -5.79 10.55 8.06
C LEU A 90 -4.30 10.33 8.36
N PRO A 91 -3.76 10.66 9.55
CA PRO A 91 -2.36 10.35 9.87
C PRO A 91 -2.06 8.84 9.88
N ILE A 92 -3.02 8.03 10.36
CA ILE A 92 -2.88 6.56 10.39
C ILE A 92 -2.93 6.02 8.96
N ILE A 93 -3.88 6.48 8.15
CA ILE A 93 -4.00 6.12 6.73
C ILE A 93 -2.74 6.55 5.97
N PHE A 94 -2.22 7.75 6.23
CA PHE A 94 -1.00 8.23 5.60
C PHE A 94 0.20 7.33 5.91
N LEU A 95 0.37 6.95 7.16
CA LEU A 95 1.54 6.16 7.56
C LEU A 95 1.42 4.70 7.12
N THR A 96 0.32 4.02 7.47
CA THR A 96 0.24 2.55 7.32
C THR A 96 -0.12 2.10 5.92
N PRO A 97 -1.33 2.33 5.38
CA PRO A 97 -1.62 1.83 4.04
C PRO A 97 -0.88 2.62 2.95
N VAL A 98 -0.57 3.91 3.16
CA VAL A 98 0.03 4.70 2.07
C VAL A 98 1.55 4.58 2.06
N ILE A 99 2.24 5.08 3.09
CA ILE A 99 3.71 5.12 3.05
C ILE A 99 4.31 3.72 3.15
N ILE A 100 3.87 2.91 4.11
CA ILE A 100 4.46 1.58 4.33
C ILE A 100 4.16 0.65 3.15
N GLU A 101 2.93 0.62 2.65
CA GLU A 101 2.60 -0.25 1.52
C GLU A 101 3.28 0.19 0.23
N GLU A 102 3.24 1.48 -0.11
CA GLU A 102 3.87 1.95 -1.33
C GLU A 102 5.40 1.81 -1.26
N PHE A 103 6.02 2.00 -0.10
CA PHE A 103 7.42 1.69 0.08
C PHE A 103 7.70 0.20 -0.18
N ASN A 104 6.93 -0.71 0.40
CA ASN A 104 7.16 -2.14 0.24
C ASN A 104 6.89 -2.62 -1.20
N PHE A 105 5.75 -2.28 -1.77
CA PHE A 105 5.36 -2.80 -3.09
C PHE A 105 6.07 -2.07 -4.24
N ARG A 106 6.26 -0.76 -4.17
CA ARG A 106 6.78 0.03 -5.29
C ARG A 106 8.29 0.26 -5.17
N TYR A 107 8.78 0.54 -3.97
CA TYR A 107 10.22 0.74 -3.81
C TYR A 107 10.96 -0.58 -3.61
N LEU A 108 10.60 -1.36 -2.60
CA LEU A 108 11.33 -2.58 -2.26
C LEU A 108 11.12 -3.68 -3.32
N ILE A 109 9.88 -4.08 -3.59
CA ILE A 109 9.57 -5.18 -4.49
C ILE A 109 9.84 -4.78 -5.93
N GLN A 110 9.13 -3.77 -6.42
CA GLN A 110 9.19 -3.40 -7.84
C GLN A 110 10.56 -2.88 -8.25
N ARG A 111 11.19 -2.03 -7.44
CA ARG A 111 12.43 -1.36 -7.81
C ARG A 111 13.68 -2.12 -7.43
N LEU A 112 13.73 -2.71 -6.25
CA LEU A 112 14.92 -3.35 -5.73
C LEU A 112 14.98 -4.86 -5.96
N LEU A 113 13.91 -5.59 -5.71
CA LEU A 113 13.91 -7.04 -5.86
C LEU A 113 13.81 -7.47 -7.31
N PHE A 114 12.94 -6.84 -8.06
CA PHE A 114 12.65 -7.21 -9.45
C PHE A 114 13.46 -6.40 -10.48
N ARG A 115 14.48 -5.65 -10.06
CA ARG A 115 15.30 -4.83 -10.95
C ARG A 115 15.98 -5.60 -12.11
N ASN A 116 16.15 -6.92 -11.97
CA ASN A 116 16.74 -7.78 -12.98
C ASN A 116 15.68 -8.46 -13.89
N MET A 117 14.39 -8.17 -13.69
CA MET A 117 13.30 -8.69 -14.50
C MET A 117 12.87 -7.63 -15.54
N SER A 118 12.16 -8.08 -16.57
CA SER A 118 11.60 -7.11 -17.52
C SER A 118 10.60 -6.20 -16.82
N PRO A 119 10.50 -4.91 -17.23
CA PRO A 119 9.64 -3.94 -16.56
C PRO A 119 8.15 -4.35 -16.51
N TYR A 120 7.66 -5.03 -17.53
CA TYR A 120 6.26 -5.47 -17.59
C TYR A 120 5.99 -6.67 -16.66
N VAL A 121 6.94 -7.61 -16.61
CA VAL A 121 6.88 -8.75 -15.68
C VAL A 121 6.93 -8.24 -14.24
N THR A 122 7.84 -7.32 -13.95
CA THR A 122 7.93 -6.66 -12.64
C THR A 122 6.61 -6.00 -12.25
N LEU A 123 6.03 -5.22 -13.18
CA LEU A 123 4.77 -4.51 -12.97
C LEU A 123 3.62 -5.49 -12.67
N PHE A 124 3.52 -6.57 -13.45
CA PHE A 124 2.50 -7.58 -13.24
C PHE A 124 2.63 -8.28 -11.88
N PHE A 125 3.82 -8.78 -11.56
CA PHE A 125 4.01 -9.50 -10.29
C PHE A 125 3.83 -8.62 -9.06
N GLN A 126 4.31 -7.37 -9.08
CA GLN A 126 4.07 -6.47 -7.95
C GLN A 126 2.58 -6.14 -7.77
N ALA A 127 1.81 -5.98 -8.86
CA ALA A 127 0.38 -5.76 -8.80
C ALA A 127 -0.37 -7.02 -8.33
N LEU A 128 0.07 -8.20 -8.76
CA LEU A 128 -0.46 -9.47 -8.31
C LEU A 128 -0.23 -9.66 -6.79
N PHE A 129 0.97 -9.39 -6.29
CA PHE A 129 1.26 -9.46 -4.86
C PHE A 129 0.45 -8.44 -4.06
N TYR A 130 0.25 -7.24 -4.60
CA TYR A 130 -0.63 -6.24 -4.00
C TYR A 130 -2.07 -6.73 -3.93
N MET A 131 -2.60 -7.32 -4.99
CA MET A 131 -3.93 -7.93 -5.01
C MET A 131 -4.04 -9.07 -3.97
N VAL A 132 -3.05 -9.96 -3.90
CA VAL A 132 -3.03 -11.06 -2.92
C VAL A 132 -3.00 -10.52 -1.49
N TYR A 133 -2.23 -9.48 -1.22
CA TYR A 133 -2.23 -8.83 0.09
C TYR A 133 -3.60 -8.28 0.47
N TYR A 134 -4.31 -7.67 -0.48
CA TYR A 134 -5.65 -7.12 -0.26
C TYR A 134 -6.77 -8.17 -0.30
N SER A 135 -6.50 -9.39 -0.74
CA SER A 135 -7.50 -10.47 -0.74
C SER A 135 -8.04 -10.79 0.66
N LYS A 136 -7.28 -10.45 1.71
CA LYS A 136 -7.72 -10.50 3.10
C LYS A 136 -9.06 -9.77 3.34
N TYR A 137 -9.28 -8.64 2.66
CA TYR A 137 -10.53 -7.87 2.78
C TYR A 137 -11.68 -8.45 1.95
N ALA A 138 -11.37 -9.26 0.94
CA ALA A 138 -12.35 -9.91 0.11
C ALA A 138 -12.82 -11.27 0.66
N ILE A 139 -11.94 -11.96 1.40
CA ILE A 139 -12.14 -13.34 1.86
C ILE A 139 -12.40 -13.40 3.36
N ALA A 140 -11.70 -12.58 4.14
CA ALA A 140 -11.88 -12.52 5.58
C ALA A 140 -13.19 -11.80 5.89
N ASP A 141 -14.16 -12.60 6.24
CA ASP A 141 -15.47 -12.12 6.63
C ASP A 141 -15.42 -11.53 8.04
N HIS A 142 -15.67 -10.25 8.16
CA HIS A 142 -16.00 -9.62 9.42
C HIS A 142 -17.51 -9.74 9.70
N GLY A 143 -18.11 -10.92 9.45
CA GLY A 143 -19.51 -11.23 9.70
C GLY A 143 -20.45 -11.10 8.50
N ALA A 144 -19.99 -10.54 7.38
CA ALA A 144 -20.74 -10.51 6.13
C ALA A 144 -19.78 -10.65 4.95
N ALA A 145 -19.59 -11.88 4.48
CA ALA A 145 -18.89 -12.12 3.23
C ALA A 145 -19.47 -11.23 2.14
N TYR A 146 -18.64 -10.41 1.52
CA TYR A 146 -19.10 -9.71 0.33
C TYR A 146 -19.52 -10.76 -0.70
N PRO A 147 -20.79 -10.75 -1.15
CA PRO A 147 -21.27 -11.77 -2.05
C PRO A 147 -20.50 -11.72 -3.37
N PHE A 148 -20.25 -12.87 -3.95
CA PHE A 148 -19.87 -12.92 -5.35
C PHE A 148 -21.00 -12.26 -6.19
N PRO A 149 -20.73 -11.33 -7.12
CA PRO A 149 -19.44 -11.02 -7.78
C PRO A 149 -18.62 -9.85 -7.14
N PHE A 150 -19.03 -9.30 -6.02
CA PHE A 150 -18.38 -8.12 -5.42
C PHE A 150 -16.92 -8.37 -5.03
N ASN A 151 -16.62 -9.57 -4.51
CA ASN A 151 -15.23 -9.95 -4.18
C ASN A 151 -14.32 -9.94 -5.42
N LEU A 152 -14.84 -10.39 -6.56
CA LEU A 152 -14.09 -10.36 -7.81
C LEU A 152 -13.88 -8.92 -8.30
N LEU A 153 -14.89 -8.06 -8.17
CA LEU A 153 -14.77 -6.64 -8.52
C LEU A 153 -13.74 -5.95 -7.64
N LEU A 154 -13.74 -6.21 -6.33
CA LEU A 154 -12.75 -5.65 -5.41
C LEU A 154 -11.33 -6.10 -5.80
N LEU A 155 -11.10 -7.40 -6.01
CA LEU A 155 -9.79 -7.93 -6.37
C LEU A 155 -9.28 -7.41 -7.71
N THR A 156 -10.14 -7.33 -8.72
CA THR A 156 -9.77 -6.79 -10.03
C THR A 156 -9.49 -5.29 -9.96
N SER A 157 -10.23 -4.54 -9.14
CA SER A 157 -9.98 -3.12 -8.89
C SER A 157 -8.63 -2.91 -8.20
N VAL A 158 -8.32 -3.70 -7.18
CA VAL A 158 -7.02 -3.65 -6.47
C VAL A 158 -5.87 -4.03 -7.40
N LEU A 159 -6.05 -5.04 -8.27
CA LEU A 159 -5.06 -5.38 -9.28
C LEU A 159 -4.83 -4.21 -10.24
N GLY A 160 -5.91 -3.59 -10.74
CA GLY A 160 -5.85 -2.41 -11.59
C GLY A 160 -5.15 -1.23 -10.92
N MET A 161 -5.49 -0.92 -9.68
CA MET A 161 -4.80 0.10 -8.88
C MET A 161 -3.33 -0.23 -8.68
N GLY A 162 -3.02 -1.49 -8.38
CA GLY A 162 -1.66 -1.99 -8.29
C GLY A 162 -0.85 -1.72 -9.56
N MET A 163 -1.45 -1.94 -10.74
CA MET A 163 -0.85 -1.63 -12.04
C MET A 163 -0.63 -0.12 -12.22
N VAL A 164 -1.63 0.71 -11.91
CA VAL A 164 -1.54 2.18 -12.03
C VAL A 164 -0.44 2.74 -11.13
N TYR A 165 -0.39 2.34 -9.86
CA TYR A 165 0.67 2.77 -8.94
C TYR A 165 2.04 2.31 -9.40
N GLY A 166 2.14 1.07 -9.91
CA GLY A 166 3.38 0.55 -10.46
C GLY A 166 3.85 1.32 -11.71
N LEU A 167 2.93 1.73 -12.58
CA LEU A 167 3.22 2.58 -13.74
C LEU A 167 3.70 3.96 -13.31
N LEU A 168 3.03 4.59 -12.35
CA LEU A 168 3.46 5.87 -11.80
C LEU A 168 4.89 5.79 -11.26
N THR A 169 5.20 4.74 -10.49
CA THR A 169 6.55 4.51 -9.98
C THR A 169 7.57 4.27 -11.09
N LYS A 170 7.22 3.52 -12.12
CA LYS A 170 8.09 3.25 -13.27
C LYS A 170 8.42 4.53 -14.02
N PHE A 171 7.44 5.38 -14.31
CA PHE A 171 7.67 6.59 -15.09
C PHE A 171 8.34 7.70 -14.29
N SER A 172 7.94 7.89 -13.03
CA SER A 172 8.56 8.88 -12.14
C SER A 172 9.90 8.46 -11.56
N LYS A 173 10.24 7.16 -11.65
CA LYS A 173 11.39 6.55 -10.95
C LYS A 173 11.36 6.76 -9.44
N ASN A 174 10.18 7.03 -8.88
CA ASN A 174 9.93 7.35 -7.48
C ASN A 174 8.57 6.77 -7.05
N PHE A 175 8.47 6.27 -5.84
CA PHE A 175 7.21 5.72 -5.33
C PHE A 175 6.27 6.79 -4.76
N LEU A 176 6.76 7.98 -4.43
CA LEU A 176 5.96 9.04 -3.81
C LEU A 176 4.77 9.53 -4.65
N PRO A 177 4.82 9.62 -5.98
CA PRO A 177 3.63 9.91 -6.80
C PRO A 177 2.54 8.83 -6.65
N ALA A 178 2.93 7.56 -6.56
CA ALA A 178 2.00 6.47 -6.28
C ALA A 178 1.39 6.62 -4.87
N ALA A 179 2.23 6.92 -3.86
CA ALA A 179 1.79 7.20 -2.50
C ALA A 179 0.82 8.41 -2.45
N THR A 180 1.08 9.45 -3.22
CA THR A 180 0.18 10.63 -3.29
C THR A 180 -1.19 10.23 -3.85
N LEU A 181 -1.23 9.50 -4.95
CA LEU A 181 -2.49 9.03 -5.52
C LEU A 181 -3.23 8.08 -4.56
N HIS A 182 -2.50 7.16 -3.94
CA HIS A 182 -3.05 6.22 -2.96
C HIS A 182 -3.68 6.97 -1.77
N PHE A 183 -2.97 7.96 -1.23
CA PHE A 183 -3.50 8.81 -0.15
C PHE A 183 -4.76 9.58 -0.55
N VAL A 184 -4.78 10.17 -1.74
CA VAL A 184 -5.96 10.89 -2.25
C VAL A 184 -7.17 9.95 -2.34
N ILE A 185 -6.99 8.74 -2.86
CA ILE A 185 -8.09 7.77 -2.98
C ILE A 185 -8.64 7.41 -1.60
N TRP A 186 -7.78 7.12 -0.62
CA TRP A 186 -8.22 6.84 0.75
C TRP A 186 -8.88 8.04 1.42
N ALA A 187 -8.30 9.23 1.26
CA ALA A 187 -8.85 10.44 1.88
C ALA A 187 -10.23 10.82 1.29
N LEU A 188 -10.46 10.54 0.00
CA LEU A 188 -11.74 10.79 -0.65
C LEU A 188 -12.77 9.68 -0.44
N PHE A 189 -12.38 8.56 0.18
CA PHE A 189 -13.27 7.42 0.39
C PHE A 189 -14.59 7.77 1.11
N PRO A 190 -14.62 8.60 2.18
CA PRO A 190 -15.87 9.00 2.81
C PRO A 190 -16.81 9.76 1.89
N LEU A 191 -16.27 10.60 0.99
CA LEU A 191 -17.09 11.32 0.01
C LEU A 191 -17.74 10.35 -0.98
N LEU A 192 -17.02 9.28 -1.35
CA LEU A 192 -17.56 8.22 -2.21
C LEU A 192 -18.57 7.35 -1.46
N ALA A 193 -18.35 7.10 -0.17
CA ALA A 193 -19.23 6.31 0.69
C ALA A 193 -20.57 7.01 1.00
N HIS A 194 -20.65 8.34 0.89
CA HIS A 194 -21.90 9.09 1.04
C HIS A 194 -22.80 9.04 -0.20
N TYR A 195 -22.34 8.47 -1.31
CA TYR A 195 -23.22 8.21 -2.44
C TYR A 195 -24.17 7.04 -2.11
N PRO A 196 -25.52 7.25 -2.18
CA PRO A 196 -26.49 6.20 -1.91
C PRO A 196 -26.29 5.06 -2.92
N GLY A 197 -25.86 3.91 -2.45
CA GLY A 197 -25.52 2.73 -3.26
C GLY A 197 -24.09 2.20 -3.03
N ILE A 198 -23.18 3.02 -2.56
CA ILE A 198 -21.83 2.57 -2.16
C ILE A 198 -21.72 2.45 -0.64
N ALA A 199 -22.36 3.34 0.11
CA ALA A 199 -22.32 3.37 1.57
C ALA A 199 -22.91 2.12 2.22
N THR A 200 -23.97 1.55 1.64
CA THR A 200 -24.64 0.34 2.17
C THR A 200 -23.84 -0.94 1.91
N THR A 201 -22.82 -0.90 1.06
CA THR A 201 -22.05 -2.08 0.67
C THR A 201 -20.63 -2.10 1.24
N LEU A 202 -20.11 -0.99 1.75
CA LEU A 202 -18.69 -0.86 2.13
C LEU A 202 -18.45 -0.56 3.62
N LEU A 203 -19.48 -0.15 4.37
CA LEU A 203 -19.35 0.09 5.81
C LEU A 203 -20.28 -0.89 6.55
N PRO A 204 -19.74 -1.79 7.39
CA PRO A 204 -20.57 -2.49 8.35
C PRO A 204 -21.18 -1.46 9.30
N THR A 205 -22.51 -1.48 9.42
CA THR A 205 -23.26 -0.73 10.44
C THR A 205 -22.91 -1.21 11.83
#